data_39d7a6d4137a306a206964b2ba850743
#
_entry.id   39d7a6d4137a306a206964b2ba850743
#
_cell.length_a   1.000
_cell.length_b   1.000
_cell.length_c   1.000
_cell.angle_alpha   90.00
_cell.angle_beta   90.00
_cell.angle_gamma   90.00
#
_symmetry.space_group_name_H-M   'P 1'
#
loop_
_entity.id
_entity.type
_entity.pdbx_description
1 polymer ?
#
loop_
_entity_poly.entity_id
_entity_poly.type
_entity_poly.pdbx_seq_one_letter_code
_entity_poly.pdbx_strand_id
1 'polypeptide(L)'
;MSSLNKIIVKKANLTVDEDIQFAGDKRDPNNEQLNAESIAQNVITIDYFEDVLSPSYTCYVNCSDTTNLLSRLPVRGYERLDLTVGTDFGDLIFGDQEGKFNNPLYVTSILDVSKNEGQETFTLKCSSLENLMNETTRCQKKYKKSNISSHIRDILTDPKIFNIKKEELEERAEIEDSITPYEFIGNNRKPFYILTWLCPKAQPLQTGSVGGTSGFFFYETFDGFKFKSVDGLISQTGDIAPSKKETKKKDERVAETYTFSTFIESEEKPENNFRIIHHYTDKSTNLQKNLRVGLYSNLTYFYNPLDWSTKAIPHRLKDELEKDGVKVAGKDVPIPA
;
A
#
# COMPACT_ATOMS: atom_id res chain seq x y z
N MET A 1 3.61 31.56 -18.51
CA MET A 1 2.86 30.30 -18.35
C MET A 1 3.87 29.28 -17.89
N SER A 2 3.83 28.91 -16.61
CA SER A 2 4.78 28.00 -15.97
C SER A 2 4.68 26.63 -16.63
N SER A 3 5.78 26.07 -17.06
CA SER A 3 5.88 24.65 -17.37
C SER A 3 5.73 23.87 -16.07
N LEU A 4 4.50 23.62 -15.65
CA LEU A 4 4.21 22.56 -14.70
C LEU A 4 4.88 21.29 -15.25
N ASN A 5 5.55 20.53 -14.41
CA ASN A 5 6.16 19.26 -14.74
C ASN A 5 5.25 18.48 -15.69
N LYS A 6 5.69 18.34 -16.94
CA LYS A 6 4.86 17.76 -17.97
C LYS A 6 4.87 16.25 -17.80
N ILE A 7 3.82 15.71 -17.21
CA ILE A 7 3.58 14.28 -17.19
C ILE A 7 3.17 13.86 -18.59
N ILE A 8 3.87 12.89 -19.17
CA ILE A 8 3.60 12.37 -20.51
C ILE A 8 3.23 10.91 -20.38
N VAL A 9 2.04 10.56 -20.85
CA VAL A 9 1.66 9.14 -21.00
C VAL A 9 2.39 8.60 -22.23
N LYS A 10 3.44 7.78 -22.00
CA LYS A 10 4.25 7.20 -23.07
C LYS A 10 3.61 5.94 -23.65
N LYS A 11 2.95 5.15 -22.79
CA LYS A 11 2.27 3.92 -23.16
C LYS A 11 1.03 3.75 -22.29
N ALA A 12 -0.06 3.38 -22.90
CA ALA A 12 -1.25 2.90 -22.20
C ALA A 12 -1.93 1.89 -23.12
N ASN A 13 -1.67 0.62 -22.93
CA ASN A 13 -2.22 -0.46 -23.74
C ASN A 13 -3.20 -1.28 -22.90
N LEU A 14 -4.43 -1.32 -23.35
CA LEU A 14 -5.48 -2.14 -22.77
C LEU A 14 -5.54 -3.45 -23.52
N THR A 15 -5.31 -4.57 -22.84
CA THR A 15 -5.26 -5.90 -23.44
C THR A 15 -6.22 -6.81 -22.69
N VAL A 16 -6.91 -7.66 -23.43
CA VAL A 16 -7.68 -8.73 -22.84
C VAL A 16 -6.75 -9.90 -22.56
N ASP A 17 -6.71 -10.34 -21.32
CA ASP A 17 -5.90 -11.49 -20.93
C ASP A 17 -6.48 -12.75 -21.59
N GLU A 18 -5.64 -13.48 -22.33
CA GLU A 18 -6.04 -14.67 -23.09
C GLU A 18 -6.47 -15.83 -22.19
N ASP A 19 -5.96 -15.84 -20.94
CA ASP A 19 -6.24 -16.89 -19.96
C ASP A 19 -7.62 -16.74 -19.29
N ILE A 20 -8.30 -15.60 -19.50
CA ILE A 20 -9.60 -15.31 -18.87
C ILE A 20 -10.69 -15.27 -19.92
N GLN A 21 -11.40 -16.37 -20.04
CA GLN A 21 -12.58 -16.47 -20.91
C GLN A 21 -13.88 -16.21 -20.12
N PHE A 22 -14.60 -15.18 -20.50
CA PHE A 22 -15.95 -14.96 -20.00
C PHE A 22 -16.98 -15.75 -20.85
N ALA A 23 -17.97 -16.34 -20.21
CA ALA A 23 -19.07 -17.01 -20.90
C ALA A 23 -19.75 -16.05 -21.89
N GLY A 24 -19.75 -16.40 -23.16
CA GLY A 24 -20.34 -15.59 -24.24
C GLY A 24 -19.36 -14.63 -24.93
N ASP A 25 -18.08 -14.70 -24.61
CA ASP A 25 -17.05 -13.97 -25.34
C ASP A 25 -16.88 -14.58 -26.75
N LYS A 26 -17.05 -13.75 -27.78
CA LYS A 26 -16.93 -14.17 -29.19
C LYS A 26 -15.63 -13.73 -29.82
N ARG A 27 -14.64 -13.34 -29.01
CA ARG A 27 -13.34 -12.91 -29.52
C ARG A 27 -12.63 -14.08 -30.20
N ASP A 28 -12.02 -13.81 -31.34
CA ASP A 28 -11.22 -14.78 -32.06
C ASP A 28 -9.81 -14.83 -31.41
N PRO A 29 -9.43 -15.97 -30.79
CA PRO A 29 -8.12 -16.11 -30.16
C PRO A 29 -6.95 -15.97 -31.16
N ASN A 30 -7.20 -16.06 -32.47
CA ASN A 30 -6.17 -15.89 -33.49
C ASN A 30 -6.03 -14.44 -34.00
N ASN A 31 -6.80 -13.49 -33.47
CA ASN A 31 -6.78 -12.11 -33.92
C ASN A 31 -6.31 -11.17 -32.81
N GLU A 32 -4.99 -11.06 -32.64
CA GLU A 32 -4.34 -10.19 -31.66
C GLU A 32 -4.80 -8.72 -31.74
N GLN A 33 -5.21 -8.23 -32.92
CA GLN A 33 -5.69 -6.86 -33.10
C GLN A 33 -7.03 -6.58 -32.44
N LEU A 34 -7.85 -7.60 -32.18
CA LEU A 34 -9.12 -7.46 -31.48
C LEU A 34 -8.96 -7.51 -29.94
N ASN A 35 -7.80 -7.93 -29.47
CA ASN A 35 -7.55 -8.18 -28.06
C ASN A 35 -6.74 -7.08 -27.37
N ALA A 36 -6.17 -6.13 -28.12
CA ALA A 36 -5.34 -5.06 -27.56
C ALA A 36 -5.63 -3.73 -28.25
N GLU A 37 -5.72 -2.67 -27.47
CA GLU A 37 -5.86 -1.31 -28.00
C GLU A 37 -5.04 -0.30 -27.19
N SER A 38 -4.36 0.62 -27.89
CA SER A 38 -3.63 1.71 -27.24
C SER A 38 -4.57 2.86 -26.94
N ILE A 39 -4.67 3.20 -25.65
CA ILE A 39 -5.49 4.30 -25.16
C ILE A 39 -4.65 5.52 -24.72
N ALA A 40 -3.35 5.54 -25.02
CA ALA A 40 -2.45 6.58 -24.55
C ALA A 40 -2.87 8.01 -24.91
N GLN A 41 -3.50 8.18 -26.07
CA GLN A 41 -4.00 9.50 -26.52
C GLN A 41 -5.34 9.88 -25.90
N ASN A 42 -6.03 8.90 -25.33
CA ASN A 42 -7.36 9.07 -24.75
C ASN A 42 -7.31 9.39 -23.26
N VAL A 43 -6.15 9.21 -22.61
CA VAL A 43 -5.98 9.46 -21.17
C VAL A 43 -5.94 10.96 -20.91
N ILE A 44 -6.82 11.41 -20.00
CA ILE A 44 -6.88 12.80 -19.52
C ILE A 44 -6.12 12.95 -18.22
N THR A 45 -6.44 12.12 -17.21
CA THR A 45 -5.81 12.14 -15.91
C THR A 45 -5.59 10.72 -15.38
N ILE A 46 -4.58 10.58 -14.54
CA ILE A 46 -4.27 9.34 -13.83
C ILE A 46 -4.15 9.70 -12.36
N ASP A 47 -4.97 9.06 -11.54
CA ASP A 47 -4.96 9.22 -10.10
C ASP A 47 -4.58 7.88 -9.46
N TYR A 48 -3.39 7.81 -8.87
CA TYR A 48 -2.85 6.61 -8.24
C TYR A 48 -2.81 6.79 -6.72
N PHE A 49 -3.37 5.83 -5.98
CA PHE A 49 -3.51 5.87 -4.53
C PHE A 49 -2.90 4.65 -3.88
N GLU A 50 -1.97 4.88 -2.99
CA GLU A 50 -1.46 3.92 -2.02
C GLU A 50 -1.93 4.31 -0.63
N ASP A 51 -2.37 3.32 0.15
CA ASP A 51 -2.85 3.54 1.52
C ASP A 51 -2.28 2.45 2.43
N VAL A 52 -1.59 2.84 3.48
CA VAL A 52 -1.03 1.92 4.48
C VAL A 52 -2.10 1.07 5.18
N LEU A 53 -3.35 1.51 5.16
CA LEU A 53 -4.50 0.79 5.73
C LEU A 53 -5.23 -0.09 4.70
N SER A 54 -4.87 0.02 3.42
CA SER A 54 -5.45 -0.78 2.33
C SER A 54 -4.50 -1.89 1.89
N PRO A 55 -4.95 -3.14 1.77
CA PRO A 55 -4.10 -4.24 1.33
C PRO A 55 -3.73 -4.20 -0.15
N SER A 56 -4.32 -3.30 -0.94
CA SER A 56 -3.99 -3.10 -2.34
C SER A 56 -4.13 -1.63 -2.74
N TYR A 57 -3.37 -1.23 -3.75
CA TYR A 57 -3.47 0.11 -4.34
C TYR A 57 -4.67 0.23 -5.29
N THR A 58 -5.04 1.45 -5.60
CA THR A 58 -6.09 1.76 -6.58
C THR A 58 -5.60 2.83 -7.54
N CYS A 59 -5.86 2.63 -8.83
CA CYS A 59 -5.56 3.60 -9.88
C CYS A 59 -6.84 3.94 -10.66
N TYR A 60 -7.09 5.23 -10.86
CA TYR A 60 -8.16 5.71 -11.71
C TYR A 60 -7.54 6.34 -12.96
N VAL A 61 -7.97 5.88 -14.12
CA VAL A 61 -7.54 6.40 -15.41
C VAL A 61 -8.75 7.00 -16.10
N ASN A 62 -8.81 8.33 -16.15
CA ASN A 62 -9.88 9.06 -16.81
C ASN A 62 -9.56 9.20 -18.29
N CYS A 63 -10.46 8.73 -19.12
CA CYS A 63 -10.30 8.70 -20.56
C CYS A 63 -11.38 9.52 -21.28
N SER A 64 -10.99 10.08 -22.41
CA SER A 64 -11.91 10.68 -23.39
C SER A 64 -11.66 10.07 -24.75
N ASP A 65 -12.68 9.52 -25.34
CA ASP A 65 -12.61 8.80 -26.61
C ASP A 65 -13.61 9.33 -27.62
N THR A 66 -13.18 9.42 -28.89
CA THR A 66 -14.00 9.79 -30.02
C THR A 66 -14.28 8.62 -30.97
N THR A 67 -13.70 7.46 -30.68
CA THR A 67 -13.70 6.28 -31.57
C THR A 67 -14.63 5.17 -31.12
N ASN A 68 -15.46 5.40 -30.08
CA ASN A 68 -16.32 4.41 -29.43
C ASN A 68 -15.55 3.17 -28.92
N LEU A 69 -14.47 3.40 -28.19
CA LEU A 69 -13.60 2.36 -27.65
C LEU A 69 -14.36 1.28 -26.90
N LEU A 70 -15.21 1.67 -25.94
CA LEU A 70 -15.99 0.72 -25.13
C LEU A 70 -16.92 -0.17 -25.95
N SER A 71 -17.35 0.29 -27.14
CA SER A 71 -18.17 -0.52 -28.04
C SER A 71 -17.33 -1.47 -28.90
N ARG A 72 -16.12 -1.08 -29.27
CA ARG A 72 -15.18 -1.87 -30.08
C ARG A 72 -14.45 -2.92 -29.24
N LEU A 73 -13.92 -2.49 -28.09
CA LEU A 73 -13.31 -3.35 -27.10
C LEU A 73 -14.27 -3.45 -25.91
N PRO A 74 -15.05 -4.54 -25.78
CA PRO A 74 -16.02 -4.67 -24.72
C PRO A 74 -15.33 -4.90 -23.36
N VAL A 75 -14.86 -3.80 -22.77
CA VAL A 75 -14.24 -3.81 -21.44
C VAL A 75 -15.27 -4.24 -20.41
N ARG A 76 -14.97 -5.30 -19.65
CA ARG A 76 -15.89 -5.91 -18.67
C ARG A 76 -15.28 -6.03 -17.27
N GLY A 77 -13.99 -5.80 -17.15
CA GLY A 77 -13.15 -6.10 -16.02
C GLY A 77 -12.18 -7.25 -16.34
N TYR A 78 -11.07 -7.31 -15.62
CA TYR A 78 -9.94 -8.21 -15.87
C TYR A 78 -9.05 -7.82 -17.06
N GLU A 79 -9.38 -6.81 -17.82
CA GLU A 79 -8.45 -6.35 -18.86
C GLU A 79 -7.18 -5.84 -18.21
N ARG A 80 -6.06 -6.27 -18.77
CA ARG A 80 -4.73 -5.81 -18.38
C ARG A 80 -4.46 -4.43 -18.99
N LEU A 81 -4.02 -3.49 -18.17
CA LEU A 81 -3.56 -2.18 -18.60
C LEU A 81 -2.08 -2.03 -18.31
N ASP A 82 -1.28 -2.02 -19.38
CA ASP A 82 0.13 -1.63 -19.32
C ASP A 82 0.22 -0.12 -19.46
N LEU A 83 0.68 0.55 -18.40
CA LEU A 83 0.74 2.00 -18.33
C LEU A 83 2.18 2.44 -18.07
N THR A 84 2.70 3.35 -18.91
CA THR A 84 3.99 4.00 -18.70
C THR A 84 3.80 5.52 -18.69
N VAL A 85 4.10 6.12 -17.55
CA VAL A 85 4.01 7.55 -17.32
C VAL A 85 5.41 8.12 -17.20
N GLY A 86 5.80 8.97 -18.14
CA GLY A 86 7.06 9.69 -18.10
C GLY A 86 6.98 10.87 -17.16
N THR A 87 7.93 10.99 -16.26
CA THR A 87 8.13 12.15 -15.41
C THR A 87 9.54 12.70 -15.61
N ASP A 88 9.82 13.91 -15.14
CA ASP A 88 11.17 14.50 -15.21
C ASP A 88 12.22 13.71 -14.39
N PHE A 89 11.77 12.77 -13.54
CA PHE A 89 12.61 11.96 -12.63
C PHE A 89 12.76 10.51 -13.06
N GLY A 90 12.10 10.12 -14.12
CA GLY A 90 12.08 8.76 -14.63
C GLY A 90 10.67 8.31 -15.00
N ASP A 91 10.58 7.11 -15.52
CA ASP A 91 9.33 6.53 -15.93
C ASP A 91 8.71 5.69 -14.82
N LEU A 92 7.44 5.94 -14.52
CA LEU A 92 6.61 5.07 -13.72
C LEU A 92 5.99 4.04 -14.67
N ILE A 93 6.36 2.77 -14.52
CA ILE A 93 5.98 1.71 -15.46
C ILE A 93 5.13 0.66 -14.74
N PHE A 94 3.85 0.60 -15.08
CA PHE A 94 2.98 -0.51 -14.75
C PHE A 94 2.93 -1.47 -15.95
N GLY A 95 3.44 -2.68 -15.78
CA GLY A 95 3.54 -3.66 -16.84
C GLY A 95 4.89 -4.38 -16.86
N ASP A 96 5.25 -4.91 -18.02
CA ASP A 96 6.47 -5.67 -18.18
C ASP A 96 7.70 -4.76 -18.15
N GLN A 97 8.67 -5.08 -17.28
CA GLN A 97 9.94 -4.41 -17.15
C GLN A 97 11.08 -5.43 -17.21
N GLU A 98 12.11 -5.15 -18.01
CA GLU A 98 13.31 -6.00 -18.02
C GLU A 98 14.01 -5.98 -16.66
N GLY A 99 14.23 -7.17 -16.09
CA GLY A 99 14.95 -7.33 -14.83
C GLY A 99 14.21 -6.94 -13.56
N LYS A 100 12.90 -6.71 -13.65
CA LYS A 100 12.02 -6.48 -12.52
C LYS A 100 10.78 -7.36 -12.62
N PHE A 101 10.03 -7.48 -11.49
CA PHE A 101 8.74 -8.15 -11.53
C PHE A 101 7.72 -7.34 -12.35
N ASN A 102 6.82 -8.06 -13.00
CA ASN A 102 5.74 -7.43 -13.74
C ASN A 102 4.67 -6.92 -12.78
N ASN A 103 4.29 -5.65 -12.92
CA ASN A 103 3.26 -5.03 -12.11
C ASN A 103 2.20 -4.34 -13.02
N PRO A 104 1.49 -5.08 -13.87
CA PRO A 104 0.43 -4.52 -14.69
C PRO A 104 -0.78 -4.12 -13.85
N LEU A 105 -1.51 -3.13 -14.31
CA LEU A 105 -2.80 -2.78 -13.77
C LEU A 105 -3.89 -3.67 -14.36
N TYR A 106 -4.91 -3.98 -13.58
CA TYR A 106 -6.09 -4.72 -14.05
C TYR A 106 -7.34 -3.89 -13.82
N VAL A 107 -8.17 -3.79 -14.85
CA VAL A 107 -9.45 -3.07 -14.76
C VAL A 107 -10.40 -3.83 -13.83
N THR A 108 -10.86 -3.16 -12.80
CA THR A 108 -11.84 -3.71 -11.84
C THR A 108 -13.26 -3.24 -12.10
N SER A 109 -13.39 -2.01 -12.61
CA SER A 109 -14.69 -1.46 -12.99
C SER A 109 -14.54 -0.27 -13.93
N ILE A 110 -15.59 0.03 -14.67
CA ILE A 110 -15.75 1.23 -15.47
C ILE A 110 -16.75 2.13 -14.75
N LEU A 111 -16.38 3.38 -14.57
CA LEU A 111 -17.15 4.39 -13.85
C LEU A 111 -17.42 5.59 -14.76
N ASP A 112 -18.42 6.38 -14.38
CA ASP A 112 -18.70 7.71 -14.94
C ASP A 112 -18.77 7.75 -16.48
N VAL A 113 -19.38 6.74 -17.09
CA VAL A 113 -19.54 6.69 -18.54
C VAL A 113 -20.54 7.76 -18.95
N SER A 114 -20.07 8.74 -19.74
CA SER A 114 -20.89 9.79 -20.32
C SER A 114 -20.63 9.86 -21.82
N LYS A 115 -21.70 9.95 -22.59
CA LYS A 115 -21.64 10.03 -24.05
C LYS A 115 -22.34 11.28 -24.53
N ASN A 116 -21.58 12.17 -25.13
CA ASN A 116 -22.05 13.37 -25.79
C ASN A 116 -21.90 13.21 -27.33
N GLU A 117 -22.40 14.16 -28.11
CA GLU A 117 -22.23 14.13 -29.56
C GLU A 117 -20.76 14.02 -29.97
N GLY A 118 -20.37 12.79 -30.41
CA GLY A 118 -19.04 12.50 -30.93
C GLY A 118 -17.93 12.28 -29.89
N GLN A 119 -18.23 12.30 -28.61
CA GLN A 119 -17.24 12.08 -27.55
C GLN A 119 -17.82 11.20 -26.43
N GLU A 120 -17.05 10.22 -26.01
CA GLU A 120 -17.33 9.36 -24.86
C GLU A 120 -16.27 9.61 -23.78
N THR A 121 -16.71 9.82 -22.54
CA THR A 121 -15.78 9.94 -21.38
C THR A 121 -16.10 8.81 -20.40
N PHE A 122 -15.07 8.23 -19.84
CA PHE A 122 -15.19 7.16 -18.85
C PHE A 122 -13.96 7.09 -17.96
N THR A 123 -14.13 6.46 -16.80
CA THR A 123 -13.07 6.23 -15.84
C THR A 123 -12.83 4.74 -15.68
N LEU A 124 -11.62 4.27 -15.95
CA LEU A 124 -11.20 2.92 -15.63
C LEU A 124 -10.68 2.91 -14.19
N LYS A 125 -11.32 2.14 -13.32
CA LYS A 125 -10.78 1.85 -12.00
C LYS A 125 -9.95 0.58 -12.10
N CYS A 126 -8.68 0.68 -11.76
CA CYS A 126 -7.70 -0.40 -11.85
C CYS A 126 -7.08 -0.72 -10.49
N SER A 127 -6.57 -1.94 -10.35
CA SER A 127 -5.85 -2.42 -9.17
C SER A 127 -4.89 -3.54 -9.56
N SER A 128 -4.18 -4.14 -8.59
CA SER A 128 -3.34 -5.32 -8.81
C SER A 128 -4.16 -6.57 -9.15
N LEU A 129 -3.52 -7.55 -9.77
CA LEU A 129 -4.13 -8.87 -10.02
C LEU A 129 -4.54 -9.55 -8.73
N GLU A 130 -3.72 -9.43 -7.71
CA GLU A 130 -3.96 -10.04 -6.39
C GLU A 130 -5.21 -9.50 -5.72
N ASN A 131 -5.55 -8.24 -5.96
CA ASN A 131 -6.83 -7.70 -5.49
C ASN A 131 -8.03 -8.40 -6.14
N LEU A 132 -7.95 -8.72 -7.42
CA LEU A 132 -9.00 -9.48 -8.11
C LEU A 132 -9.02 -10.94 -7.63
N MET A 133 -7.86 -11.57 -7.47
CA MET A 133 -7.76 -12.94 -6.95
C MET A 133 -8.30 -13.04 -5.52
N ASN A 134 -8.13 -12.00 -4.69
CA ASN A 134 -8.69 -11.95 -3.35
C ASN A 134 -10.22 -12.10 -3.32
N GLU A 135 -10.92 -11.61 -4.36
CA GLU A 135 -12.39 -11.74 -4.45
C GLU A 135 -12.84 -13.18 -4.74
N THR A 136 -12.05 -13.94 -5.47
CA THR A 136 -12.38 -15.29 -5.93
C THR A 136 -11.83 -16.40 -5.05
N THR A 137 -10.76 -16.12 -4.29
CA THR A 137 -10.06 -17.12 -3.48
C THR A 137 -10.46 -17.08 -2.01
N ARG A 138 -10.23 -18.19 -1.29
CA ARG A 138 -10.56 -18.32 0.13
C ARG A 138 -9.49 -19.14 0.86
N CYS A 139 -9.12 -18.70 2.06
CA CYS A 139 -8.24 -19.43 2.94
C CYS A 139 -9.06 -20.48 3.72
N GLN A 140 -8.82 -21.77 3.46
CA GLN A 140 -9.58 -22.88 4.05
C GLN A 140 -8.74 -23.81 4.92
N LYS A 141 -7.42 -23.66 4.90
CA LYS A 141 -6.52 -24.55 5.63
C LYS A 141 -6.31 -24.13 7.10
N LYS A 142 -5.82 -25.08 7.89
CA LYS A 142 -5.29 -24.82 9.22
C LYS A 142 -3.84 -24.35 9.09
N TYR A 143 -3.54 -23.19 9.66
CA TYR A 143 -2.20 -22.64 9.78
C TYR A 143 -1.62 -23.08 11.14
N LYS A 144 -0.59 -23.93 11.10
CA LYS A 144 0.07 -24.48 12.29
C LYS A 144 0.86 -23.36 12.99
N LYS A 145 1.17 -23.58 14.27
CA LYS A 145 1.95 -22.63 15.08
C LYS A 145 3.26 -22.24 14.39
N SER A 146 3.33 -21.00 13.91
CA SER A 146 4.49 -20.38 13.27
C SER A 146 4.42 -18.87 13.49
N ASN A 147 5.51 -18.14 13.20
CA ASN A 147 5.51 -16.68 13.28
C ASN A 147 4.53 -16.08 12.27
N ILE A 148 3.93 -14.95 12.62
CA ILE A 148 2.94 -14.30 11.77
C ILE A 148 3.56 -13.92 10.41
N SER A 149 4.81 -13.43 10.38
CA SER A 149 5.53 -13.15 9.12
C SER A 149 5.64 -14.38 8.21
N SER A 150 5.81 -15.58 8.78
CA SER A 150 5.80 -16.83 8.00
C SER A 150 4.41 -17.13 7.42
N HIS A 151 3.34 -16.86 8.17
CA HIS A 151 1.98 -17.03 7.66
C HIS A 151 1.65 -16.06 6.53
N ILE A 152 2.16 -14.83 6.59
CA ILE A 152 2.03 -13.86 5.49
C ILE A 152 2.69 -14.44 4.23
N ARG A 153 3.94 -14.91 4.33
CA ARG A 153 4.66 -15.55 3.21
C ARG A 153 3.91 -16.76 2.68
N ASP A 154 3.42 -17.62 3.58
CA ASP A 154 2.67 -18.84 3.20
C ASP A 154 1.37 -18.54 2.45
N ILE A 155 0.67 -17.46 2.77
CA ILE A 155 -0.56 -17.06 2.09
C ILE A 155 -0.23 -16.49 0.71
N LEU A 156 0.81 -15.66 0.61
CA LEU A 156 1.21 -15.05 -0.66
C LEU A 156 1.75 -16.09 -1.66
N THR A 157 2.43 -17.12 -1.17
CA THR A 157 3.00 -18.19 -2.02
C THR A 157 2.08 -19.39 -2.24
N ASP A 158 0.91 -19.43 -1.59
CA ASP A 158 -0.01 -20.57 -1.74
C ASP A 158 -0.53 -20.67 -3.17
N PRO A 159 -0.32 -21.81 -3.87
CA PRO A 159 -0.76 -21.99 -5.27
C PRO A 159 -2.27 -21.89 -5.48
N LYS A 160 -3.06 -22.05 -4.40
CA LYS A 160 -4.52 -21.94 -4.45
C LYS A 160 -5.03 -20.53 -4.13
N ILE A 161 -4.13 -19.61 -3.77
CA ILE A 161 -4.48 -18.25 -3.34
C ILE A 161 -3.89 -17.28 -4.37
N PHE A 162 -2.66 -16.82 -4.17
CA PHE A 162 -2.02 -15.84 -5.05
C PHE A 162 -0.97 -16.45 -5.97
N ASN A 163 -0.43 -17.64 -5.61
CA ASN A 163 0.53 -18.37 -6.41
C ASN A 163 1.81 -17.57 -6.77
N ILE A 164 2.21 -16.64 -5.92
CA ILE A 164 3.45 -15.89 -6.12
C ILE A 164 4.62 -16.84 -5.87
N LYS A 165 5.55 -16.98 -6.82
CA LYS A 165 6.75 -17.80 -6.65
C LYS A 165 7.62 -17.22 -5.55
N LYS A 166 8.37 -18.07 -4.84
CA LYS A 166 9.22 -17.63 -3.73
C LYS A 166 10.29 -16.63 -4.15
N GLU A 167 10.91 -16.87 -5.29
CA GLU A 167 11.91 -16.00 -5.88
C GLU A 167 11.33 -14.63 -6.22
N GLU A 168 10.14 -14.63 -6.80
CA GLU A 168 9.39 -13.42 -7.11
C GLU A 168 8.94 -12.68 -5.85
N LEU A 169 8.55 -13.41 -4.79
CA LEU A 169 8.14 -12.81 -3.52
C LEU A 169 9.29 -12.03 -2.86
N GLU A 170 10.53 -12.52 -2.97
CA GLU A 170 11.70 -11.82 -2.43
C GLU A 170 11.99 -10.50 -3.15
N GLU A 171 11.59 -10.38 -4.40
CA GLU A 171 11.70 -9.13 -5.17
C GLU A 171 10.50 -8.19 -4.97
N ARG A 172 9.29 -8.76 -4.80
CA ARG A 172 8.01 -8.03 -4.71
C ARG A 172 7.55 -7.72 -3.30
N ALA A 173 8.16 -8.29 -2.26
CA ALA A 173 7.63 -8.12 -0.92
C ALA A 173 8.71 -7.83 0.12
N GLU A 174 8.48 -6.78 0.88
CA GLU A 174 9.25 -6.49 2.08
C GLU A 174 8.46 -6.94 3.30
N ILE A 175 8.80 -8.14 3.80
CA ILE A 175 8.13 -8.73 4.95
C ILE A 175 9.07 -8.70 6.15
N GLU A 176 8.79 -7.80 7.09
CA GLU A 176 9.49 -7.70 8.36
C GLU A 176 9.18 -8.90 9.24
N ASP A 177 10.21 -9.45 9.90
CA ASP A 177 10.05 -10.63 10.72
C ASP A 177 9.34 -10.30 12.05
N SER A 178 8.40 -11.16 12.42
CA SER A 178 7.67 -11.08 13.69
C SER A 178 8.05 -12.20 14.62
N ILE A 179 8.01 -11.95 15.94
CA ILE A 179 8.31 -12.95 16.96
C ILE A 179 7.09 -13.71 17.44
N THR A 180 5.88 -13.23 17.16
CA THR A 180 4.64 -13.79 17.71
C THR A 180 4.28 -15.09 17.00
N PRO A 181 4.36 -16.27 17.69
CA PRO A 181 3.85 -17.49 17.14
C PRO A 181 2.32 -17.50 17.22
N TYR A 182 1.68 -17.80 16.12
CA TYR A 182 0.23 -17.82 16.03
C TYR A 182 -0.27 -19.08 15.33
N GLU A 183 -1.42 -19.60 15.74
CA GLU A 183 -2.09 -20.73 15.13
C GLU A 183 -3.55 -20.38 14.89
N PHE A 184 -4.06 -20.64 13.68
CA PHE A 184 -5.43 -20.30 13.32
C PHE A 184 -5.95 -21.17 12.18
N ILE A 185 -7.27 -21.08 11.97
CA ILE A 185 -7.96 -21.68 10.82
C ILE A 185 -8.48 -20.55 9.93
N GLY A 186 -8.32 -20.69 8.64
CA GLY A 186 -8.69 -19.67 7.65
C GLY A 186 -10.20 -19.38 7.55
N ASN A 187 -11.04 -20.29 8.04
CA ASN A 187 -12.51 -20.14 8.14
C ASN A 187 -13.18 -19.61 6.85
N ASN A 188 -12.69 -20.01 5.70
CA ASN A 188 -13.21 -19.58 4.38
C ASN A 188 -13.23 -18.05 4.20
N ARG A 189 -12.29 -17.34 4.85
CA ARG A 189 -12.15 -15.90 4.71
C ARG A 189 -11.30 -15.54 3.51
N LYS A 190 -11.52 -14.32 2.99
CA LYS A 190 -10.69 -13.73 1.92
C LYS A 190 -9.24 -13.60 2.40
N PRO A 191 -8.24 -13.80 1.53
CA PRO A 191 -6.83 -13.71 1.90
C PRO A 191 -6.44 -12.35 2.51
N PHE A 192 -6.78 -11.24 1.87
CA PHE A 192 -6.44 -9.91 2.39
C PHE A 192 -7.08 -9.61 3.74
N TYR A 193 -8.29 -10.14 3.98
CA TYR A 193 -8.89 -10.05 5.31
C TYR A 193 -8.04 -10.75 6.38
N ILE A 194 -7.48 -11.93 6.07
CA ILE A 194 -6.62 -12.65 7.02
C ILE A 194 -5.30 -11.92 7.21
N LEU A 195 -4.68 -11.44 6.13
CA LEU A 195 -3.42 -10.70 6.20
C LEU A 195 -3.56 -9.44 7.09
N THR A 196 -4.60 -8.64 6.88
CA THR A 196 -4.87 -7.46 7.70
C THR A 196 -5.32 -7.81 9.13
N TRP A 197 -6.05 -8.91 9.31
CA TRP A 197 -6.47 -9.39 10.64
C TRP A 197 -5.29 -9.88 11.50
N LEU A 198 -4.22 -10.37 10.89
CA LEU A 198 -3.00 -10.79 11.56
C LEU A 198 -2.13 -9.60 12.01
N CYS A 199 -2.21 -8.46 11.33
CA CYS A 199 -1.36 -7.30 11.59
C CYS A 199 -1.37 -6.82 13.06
N PRO A 200 -2.50 -6.58 13.72
CA PRO A 200 -2.51 -6.12 15.11
C PRO A 200 -2.05 -7.17 16.13
N LYS A 201 -1.84 -8.43 15.71
CA LYS A 201 -1.39 -9.52 16.55
C LYS A 201 0.12 -9.76 16.46
N ALA A 202 0.76 -9.19 15.45
CA ALA A 202 2.19 -9.31 15.22
C ALA A 202 2.97 -8.34 16.11
N GLN A 203 4.13 -8.81 16.57
CA GLN A 203 5.11 -8.01 17.31
C GLN A 203 6.44 -8.08 16.56
N PRO A 204 7.15 -6.95 16.39
CA PRO A 204 8.44 -6.93 15.71
C PRO A 204 9.51 -7.67 16.51
N LEU A 205 10.52 -8.14 15.81
CA LEU A 205 11.72 -8.66 16.43
C LEU A 205 12.45 -7.48 17.12
N GLN A 206 12.62 -7.54 18.43
CA GLN A 206 13.28 -6.47 19.18
C GLN A 206 14.72 -6.32 18.70
N THR A 207 15.04 -5.15 18.16
CA THR A 207 16.39 -4.71 17.85
C THR A 207 16.76 -3.57 18.81
N GLY A 208 17.28 -3.93 19.99
CA GLY A 208 17.74 -2.93 20.96
C GLY A 208 17.02 -2.92 22.30
N SER A 209 17.27 -1.89 23.12
CA SER A 209 16.77 -1.76 24.50
C SER A 209 15.32 -1.24 24.61
N VAL A 210 14.70 -0.89 23.52
CA VAL A 210 13.30 -0.41 23.48
C VAL A 210 12.40 -1.57 23.09
N GLY A 211 11.37 -1.84 23.88
CA GLY A 211 10.37 -2.87 23.58
C GLY A 211 9.62 -2.50 22.31
N GLY A 212 9.54 -3.43 21.37
CA GLY A 212 8.81 -3.21 20.12
C GLY A 212 7.33 -2.95 20.35
N THR A 213 6.77 -1.93 19.72
CA THR A 213 5.34 -1.64 19.73
C THR A 213 4.60 -2.71 18.93
N SER A 214 3.57 -3.32 19.50
CA SER A 214 2.75 -4.27 18.75
C SER A 214 1.95 -3.54 17.69
N GLY A 215 1.84 -4.17 16.53
CA GLY A 215 1.08 -3.66 15.40
C GLY A 215 1.93 -3.57 14.13
N PHE A 216 1.37 -4.16 13.10
CA PHE A 216 1.91 -4.16 11.76
C PHE A 216 0.87 -3.62 10.80
N PHE A 217 1.33 -3.20 9.63
CA PHE A 217 0.48 -2.91 8.50
C PHE A 217 0.82 -3.85 7.35
N PHE A 218 -0.21 -4.29 6.64
CA PHE A 218 -0.08 -5.02 5.39
C PHE A 218 -0.72 -4.18 4.29
N TYR A 219 0.09 -3.76 3.35
CA TYR A 219 -0.34 -2.89 2.25
C TYR A 219 0.48 -3.16 1.00
N GLU A 220 -0.02 -2.72 -0.13
CA GLU A 220 0.64 -2.83 -1.42
C GLU A 220 1.00 -1.45 -1.94
N THR A 221 2.20 -1.33 -2.47
CA THR A 221 2.72 -0.13 -3.13
C THR A 221 3.11 -0.46 -4.56
N PHE A 222 3.54 0.53 -5.31
CA PHE A 222 4.14 0.34 -6.62
C PHE A 222 5.29 -0.68 -6.61
N ASP A 223 6.09 -0.70 -5.56
CA ASP A 223 7.21 -1.63 -5.39
C ASP A 223 6.80 -3.01 -4.86
N GLY A 224 5.52 -3.27 -4.67
CA GLY A 224 4.96 -4.52 -4.22
C GLY A 224 4.44 -4.53 -2.78
N PHE A 225 4.34 -5.73 -2.19
CA PHE A 225 3.74 -5.91 -0.87
C PHE A 225 4.66 -5.52 0.26
N LYS A 226 4.10 -4.85 1.25
CA LYS A 226 4.79 -4.43 2.46
C LYS A 226 4.09 -5.01 3.69
N PHE A 227 4.86 -5.65 4.57
CA PHE A 227 4.42 -6.04 5.90
C PHE A 227 5.40 -5.45 6.90
N LYS A 228 5.07 -4.30 7.45
CA LYS A 228 5.96 -3.48 8.28
C LYS A 228 5.34 -3.18 9.63
N SER A 229 6.17 -3.18 10.68
CA SER A 229 5.76 -2.70 11.99
C SER A 229 5.70 -1.17 12.03
N VAL A 230 4.97 -0.62 13.01
CA VAL A 230 4.96 0.83 13.27
C VAL A 230 6.39 1.34 13.51
N ASP A 231 7.17 0.61 14.30
CA ASP A 231 8.56 0.95 14.60
C ASP A 231 9.44 0.86 13.35
N GLY A 232 9.21 -0.16 12.50
CA GLY A 232 9.87 -0.31 11.21
C GLY A 232 9.60 0.84 10.25
N LEU A 233 8.35 1.33 10.20
CA LEU A 233 7.99 2.50 9.38
C LEU A 233 8.61 3.80 9.91
N ILE A 234 8.65 4.00 11.22
CA ILE A 234 9.28 5.19 11.83
C ILE A 234 10.80 5.17 11.66
N SER A 235 11.42 3.98 11.70
CA SER A 235 12.86 3.84 11.56
C SER A 235 13.36 3.77 10.12
N GLN A 236 12.47 3.80 9.12
CA GLN A 236 12.88 3.86 7.72
C GLN A 236 13.73 5.12 7.48
N THR A 237 14.97 4.89 7.13
CA THR A 237 15.80 5.93 6.53
C THR A 237 15.35 6.03 5.08
N GLY A 238 14.79 7.17 4.69
CA GLY A 238 14.34 7.39 3.33
C GLY A 238 15.49 7.17 2.34
N ASP A 239 15.40 6.11 1.56
CA ASP A 239 16.17 5.99 0.34
C ASP A 239 15.58 6.95 -0.69
N ILE A 240 15.98 8.21 -0.58
CA ILE A 240 15.65 9.20 -1.60
C ILE A 240 16.40 8.80 -2.86
N ALA A 241 15.65 8.44 -3.89
CA ALA A 241 16.00 8.26 -5.29
C ALA A 241 17.43 7.76 -5.62
N PRO A 242 17.60 6.88 -6.59
CA PRO A 242 18.90 6.30 -6.95
C PRO A 242 19.81 7.31 -7.65
N SER A 243 20.23 8.33 -6.96
CA SER A 243 21.32 9.17 -7.43
C SER A 243 22.62 8.71 -6.79
N LYS A 244 23.34 7.89 -7.57
CA LYS A 244 24.74 7.49 -7.37
C LYS A 244 25.06 6.74 -6.07
N LYS A 245 25.46 5.48 -6.26
CA LYS A 245 26.19 4.66 -5.30
C LYS A 245 27.34 5.45 -4.65
N GLU A 246 27.04 6.20 -3.62
CA GLU A 246 28.03 6.57 -2.63
C GLU A 246 27.78 5.69 -1.41
N THR A 247 28.76 4.87 -1.11
CA THR A 247 28.87 4.08 0.12
C THR A 247 28.81 4.99 1.33
N LYS A 248 27.59 5.40 1.74
CA LYS A 248 27.39 6.10 3.00
C LYS A 248 27.39 5.08 4.13
N LYS A 249 28.15 5.40 5.16
CA LYS A 249 28.25 4.62 6.39
C LYS A 249 26.84 4.38 6.97
N LYS A 250 26.61 3.16 7.38
CA LYS A 250 25.34 2.58 7.84
C LYS A 250 24.69 3.24 9.08
N ASP A 251 25.23 4.35 9.59
CA ASP A 251 24.88 4.92 10.89
C ASP A 251 24.28 6.34 10.87
N GLU A 252 24.11 6.96 9.68
CA GLU A 252 23.43 8.25 9.62
C GLU A 252 21.98 8.04 9.20
N ARG A 253 21.07 8.13 10.16
CA ARG A 253 19.63 8.24 9.93
C ARG A 253 19.36 9.57 9.24
N VAL A 254 19.22 9.56 7.93
CA VAL A 254 18.81 10.74 7.16
C VAL A 254 17.29 10.72 7.14
N ALA A 255 16.67 11.59 7.92
CA ALA A 255 15.23 11.81 7.82
C ALA A 255 14.90 12.47 6.48
N GLU A 256 13.82 12.05 5.85
CA GLU A 256 13.28 12.75 4.68
C GLU A 256 12.93 14.19 5.07
N THR A 257 13.46 15.15 4.31
CA THR A 257 13.24 16.57 4.60
C THR A 257 12.38 17.19 3.51
N TYR A 258 11.19 17.61 3.90
CA TYR A 258 10.29 18.40 3.04
C TYR A 258 10.51 19.88 3.31
N THR A 259 10.61 20.68 2.27
CA THR A 259 10.93 22.11 2.38
C THR A 259 9.79 23.01 1.92
N PHE A 260 9.58 24.10 2.65
CA PHE A 260 8.81 25.23 2.13
C PHE A 260 9.77 26.13 1.36
N SER A 261 9.63 26.17 0.04
CA SER A 261 10.39 27.06 -0.81
C SER A 261 9.50 27.75 -1.82
N THR A 262 9.84 28.98 -2.19
CA THR A 262 9.22 29.63 -3.36
C THR A 262 9.62 28.87 -4.61
N PHE A 263 8.68 28.71 -5.53
CA PHE A 263 8.97 28.09 -6.82
C PHE A 263 9.92 28.98 -7.61
N ILE A 264 11.10 28.46 -7.97
CA ILE A 264 12.03 29.12 -8.87
C ILE A 264 12.01 28.32 -10.17
N GLU A 265 11.40 28.88 -11.20
CA GLU A 265 11.15 28.26 -12.51
C GLU A 265 12.43 27.81 -13.27
N SER A 266 13.62 28.27 -12.85
CA SER A 266 14.83 28.12 -13.64
C SER A 266 15.77 26.98 -13.21
N GLU A 267 15.45 26.24 -12.17
CA GLU A 267 16.33 25.19 -11.68
C GLU A 267 15.57 23.86 -11.54
N GLU A 268 15.83 22.94 -12.47
CA GLU A 268 15.49 21.52 -12.36
C GLU A 268 16.37 20.88 -11.30
N LYS A 269 16.06 21.12 -10.02
CA LYS A 269 16.75 20.46 -8.91
C LYS A 269 15.87 19.32 -8.38
N PRO A 270 16.47 18.15 -8.08
CA PRO A 270 15.75 17.04 -7.43
C PRO A 270 15.06 17.44 -6.12
N GLU A 271 15.59 18.47 -5.45
CA GLU A 271 15.06 19.06 -4.22
C GLU A 271 13.64 19.64 -4.38
N ASN A 272 13.23 20.02 -5.60
CA ASN A 272 11.89 20.54 -5.85
C ASN A 272 10.79 19.47 -5.68
N ASN A 273 11.12 18.18 -5.70
CA ASN A 273 10.17 17.09 -5.53
C ASN A 273 9.60 17.01 -4.13
N PHE A 274 10.39 17.41 -3.15
CA PHE A 274 10.01 17.39 -1.74
C PHE A 274 9.53 18.77 -1.27
N ARG A 275 9.08 19.61 -2.20
CA ARG A 275 8.52 20.91 -1.88
C ARG A 275 7.10 20.77 -1.36
N ILE A 276 6.84 21.37 -0.20
CA ILE A 276 5.49 21.44 0.35
C ILE A 276 4.71 22.52 -0.40
N ILE A 277 3.70 22.13 -1.16
CA ILE A 277 2.80 23.02 -1.89
C ILE A 277 1.75 23.59 -0.95
N HIS A 278 1.20 22.73 -0.08
CA HIS A 278 0.18 23.11 0.87
C HIS A 278 0.37 22.32 2.16
N HIS A 279 0.19 22.97 3.29
CA HIS A 279 0.24 22.35 4.60
C HIS A 279 -0.99 22.76 5.40
N TYR A 280 -1.69 21.77 5.91
CA TYR A 280 -2.80 21.96 6.84
C TYR A 280 -2.54 21.16 8.11
N THR A 281 -2.67 21.78 9.25
CA THR A 281 -2.56 21.10 10.54
C THR A 281 -3.85 21.29 11.32
N ASP A 282 -4.59 20.22 11.53
CA ASP A 282 -5.69 20.22 12.48
C ASP A 282 -5.12 20.02 13.89
N LYS A 283 -5.10 21.10 14.67
CA LYS A 283 -4.65 21.08 16.07
C LYS A 283 -5.86 20.94 17.00
N SER A 284 -6.65 19.91 16.84
CA SER A 284 -7.73 19.62 17.76
C SER A 284 -7.18 18.93 19.02
N THR A 285 -6.99 19.66 20.09
CA THR A 285 -6.68 19.08 21.41
C THR A 285 -7.94 19.00 22.24
N ASN A 286 -8.41 17.79 22.51
CA ASN A 286 -9.55 17.56 23.39
C ASN A 286 -9.08 16.88 24.67
N LEU A 287 -8.74 17.68 25.68
CA LEU A 287 -8.24 17.18 26.96
C LEU A 287 -9.24 16.22 27.62
N GLN A 288 -10.53 16.57 27.60
CA GLN A 288 -11.57 15.75 28.23
C GLN A 288 -11.69 14.37 27.55
N LYS A 289 -11.63 14.32 26.21
CA LYS A 289 -11.61 13.07 25.46
C LYS A 289 -10.36 12.25 25.78
N ASN A 290 -9.21 12.90 25.80
CA ASN A 290 -7.92 12.25 26.08
C ASN A 290 -7.86 11.65 27.50
N LEU A 291 -8.38 12.37 28.50
CA LEU A 291 -8.51 11.86 29.86
C LEU A 291 -9.48 10.67 29.93
N ARG A 292 -10.62 10.76 29.23
CA ARG A 292 -11.63 9.69 29.22
C ARG A 292 -11.12 8.38 28.60
N VAL A 293 -10.30 8.45 27.55
CA VAL A 293 -9.71 7.27 26.94
C VAL A 293 -8.43 6.78 27.65
N GLY A 294 -8.00 7.47 28.72
CA GLY A 294 -6.84 7.06 29.50
C GLY A 294 -5.49 7.32 28.83
N LEU A 295 -5.41 8.31 27.92
CA LEU A 295 -4.17 8.60 27.19
C LEU A 295 -3.01 8.97 28.12
N TYR A 296 -3.26 9.75 29.18
CA TYR A 296 -2.22 10.23 30.09
C TYR A 296 -1.92 9.26 31.23
N SER A 297 -2.96 8.55 31.69
CA SER A 297 -2.81 7.49 32.69
C SER A 297 -3.97 6.50 32.60
N ASN A 298 -3.70 5.24 32.78
CA ASN A 298 -4.71 4.19 32.88
C ASN A 298 -4.26 3.08 33.81
N LEU A 299 -5.21 2.23 34.20
CA LEU A 299 -4.97 1.02 34.97
C LEU A 299 -5.58 -0.17 34.22
N THR A 300 -4.74 -1.08 33.76
CA THR A 300 -5.18 -2.27 33.03
C THR A 300 -5.17 -3.47 33.96
N TYR A 301 -6.31 -4.14 34.10
CA TYR A 301 -6.45 -5.37 34.82
C TYR A 301 -6.39 -6.56 33.87
N PHE A 302 -5.44 -7.47 34.13
CA PHE A 302 -5.38 -8.77 33.47
C PHE A 302 -6.00 -9.80 34.40
N TYR A 303 -6.97 -10.52 33.90
CA TYR A 303 -7.66 -11.57 34.61
C TYR A 303 -7.41 -12.91 33.94
N ASN A 304 -6.90 -13.90 34.72
CA ASN A 304 -6.74 -15.25 34.24
C ASN A 304 -7.90 -16.12 34.77
N PRO A 305 -8.81 -16.61 33.94
CA PRO A 305 -9.95 -17.40 34.36
C PRO A 305 -9.61 -18.82 34.83
N LEU A 306 -8.37 -19.31 34.56
CA LEU A 306 -7.96 -20.67 34.93
C LEU A 306 -7.55 -20.76 36.40
N ASP A 307 -6.90 -19.73 36.93
CA ASP A 307 -6.39 -19.69 38.31
C ASP A 307 -6.99 -18.55 39.14
N TRP A 308 -7.94 -17.83 38.58
CA TRP A 308 -8.62 -16.66 39.18
C TRP A 308 -7.65 -15.55 39.61
N SER A 309 -6.43 -15.57 39.08
CA SER A 309 -5.47 -14.50 39.37
C SER A 309 -5.79 -13.22 38.64
N THR A 310 -5.53 -12.08 39.30
CA THR A 310 -5.63 -10.76 38.73
C THR A 310 -4.31 -10.03 38.84
N LYS A 311 -3.92 -9.34 37.78
CA LYS A 311 -2.74 -8.47 37.76
C LYS A 311 -3.15 -7.08 37.26
N ALA A 312 -2.87 -6.05 38.07
CA ALA A 312 -3.08 -4.68 37.70
C ALA A 312 -1.77 -4.06 37.23
N ILE A 313 -1.77 -3.45 36.05
CA ILE A 313 -0.62 -2.74 35.48
C ILE A 313 -1.00 -1.27 35.31
N PRO A 314 -0.44 -0.36 36.12
CA PRO A 314 -0.61 1.06 35.94
C PRO A 314 0.25 1.53 34.75
N HIS A 315 -0.30 2.42 33.94
CA HIS A 315 0.41 3.11 32.85
C HIS A 315 0.30 4.60 33.04
N ARG A 316 1.44 5.30 32.88
CA ARG A 316 1.53 6.76 32.84
C ARG A 316 2.36 7.17 31.65
N LEU A 317 1.79 7.98 30.77
CA LEU A 317 2.47 8.48 29.59
C LEU A 317 3.78 9.22 29.95
N LYS A 318 3.76 9.99 31.04
CA LYS A 318 4.94 10.71 31.52
C LYS A 318 6.11 9.76 31.82
N ASP A 319 5.86 8.65 32.55
CA ASP A 319 6.88 7.69 32.94
C ASP A 319 7.52 7.03 31.71
N GLU A 320 6.72 6.77 30.65
CA GLU A 320 7.24 6.23 29.40
C GLU A 320 8.09 7.24 28.63
N LEU A 321 7.63 8.48 28.48
CA LEU A 321 8.38 9.53 27.81
C LEU A 321 9.69 9.86 28.54
N GLU A 322 9.72 9.83 29.88
CA GLU A 322 10.94 10.05 30.65
C GLU A 322 11.95 8.91 30.52
N LYS A 323 11.50 7.66 30.34
CA LYS A 323 12.38 6.53 30.00
C LYS A 323 13.08 6.74 28.65
N ASP A 324 12.35 7.33 27.69
CA ASP A 324 12.89 7.65 26.37
C ASP A 324 13.71 8.95 26.33
N GLY A 325 14.01 9.53 27.52
CA GLY A 325 14.83 10.74 27.67
C GLY A 325 14.11 12.05 27.38
N VAL A 326 12.79 12.03 27.21
CA VAL A 326 11.97 13.22 27.00
C VAL A 326 11.64 13.85 28.35
N LYS A 327 12.07 15.10 28.59
CA LYS A 327 11.70 15.84 29.79
C LYS A 327 10.25 16.34 29.68
N VAL A 328 9.37 15.84 30.55
CA VAL A 328 7.98 16.24 30.60
C VAL A 328 7.76 17.23 31.72
N ALA A 329 7.27 18.42 31.39
CA ALA A 329 6.88 19.44 32.38
C ALA A 329 5.41 19.24 32.82
N GLY A 330 5.13 19.54 34.07
CA GLY A 330 3.78 19.56 34.62
C GLY A 330 3.56 18.61 35.80
N LYS A 331 2.34 18.62 36.33
CA LYS A 331 1.92 17.73 37.43
C LYS A 331 1.49 16.38 36.87
N ASP A 332 1.69 15.34 37.64
CA ASP A 332 1.25 14.00 37.28
C ASP A 332 -0.28 13.92 37.24
N VAL A 333 -0.79 13.22 36.23
CA VAL A 333 -2.19 12.85 36.18
C VAL A 333 -2.38 11.63 37.08
N PRO A 334 -3.32 11.67 38.05
CA PRO A 334 -3.53 10.53 38.96
C PRO A 334 -3.96 9.29 38.18
N ILE A 335 -3.49 8.13 38.64
CA ILE A 335 -3.96 6.85 38.13
C ILE A 335 -5.40 6.67 38.60
N PRO A 336 -6.35 6.27 37.71
CA PRO A 336 -7.71 5.95 38.13
C PRO A 336 -7.73 4.90 39.24
N ALA A 337 -8.53 5.10 40.26
CA ALA A 337 -8.67 4.19 41.36
C ALA A 337 -9.51 2.96 41.01
#